data_9b6e42c053a7705dc4b12a3c6afe980c
#
_entry.id   9b6e42c053a7705dc4b12a3c6afe980c
#
_cell.length_a   1.000
_cell.length_b   1.000
_cell.length_c   1.000
_cell.angle_alpha   90.00
_cell.angle_beta   90.00
_cell.angle_gamma   90.00
#
_symmetry.space_group_name_H-M   'P 1'
#
loop_
_entity.id
_entity.type
_entity.pdbx_description
1 polymer ?
#
loop_
_entity_poly.entity_id
_entity_poly.type
_entity_poly.pdbx_seq_one_letter_code
_entity_poly.pdbx_strand_id
1 'polypeptide(L)'
;GSAGEGSQAAAKDAGVQRYAWPLGSSSPEDTVTQIYAEKFADEVDRLSDGKMKISVYPNSVLGGDRELLESCKDGDIPFVVQNTAPQVTFMKDTAVFDMPALFDSIDEVREHVDNPKFMKLMQQVYNDGGYELLGYADQGFRVMTTNKKIESLADFKGQKIRTMENSYHMAYWKALGASPTPMTFSEVYIGLQQGTIDAQENPYEVIVSNKLYEQQDYVVETNHLPHLISLIVSEEFMKGLTDEQQQIIREAAETAKQYAREQSDERI
;
A
#
# COMPACT_ATOMS: atom_id res chain seq x y z
N GLY A 1 -3.10 0.83 26.29
CA GLY A 1 -2.51 2.09 25.91
C GLY A 1 -1.17 2.43 26.51
N SER A 2 -0.75 1.80 27.65
CA SER A 2 0.49 2.23 28.31
C SER A 2 1.79 1.70 27.69
N ALA A 3 1.72 0.64 26.90
CA ALA A 3 2.93 0.02 26.34
C ALA A 3 3.61 0.86 25.24
N GLY A 4 2.81 1.58 24.44
CA GLY A 4 3.34 2.44 23.37
C GLY A 4 4.07 3.67 23.90
N GLU A 5 3.51 4.31 24.90
CA GLU A 5 4.12 5.49 25.52
C GLU A 5 5.41 5.15 26.26
N GLY A 6 5.43 4.02 26.94
CA GLY A 6 6.62 3.54 27.62
C GLY A 6 7.76 3.23 26.66
N SER A 7 7.44 2.66 25.47
CA SER A 7 8.43 2.37 24.44
C SER A 7 9.03 3.64 23.85
N GLN A 8 8.22 4.62 23.51
CA GLN A 8 8.68 5.91 22.98
C GLN A 8 9.51 6.68 24.00
N ALA A 9 9.05 6.74 25.24
CA ALA A 9 9.77 7.41 26.29
C ALA A 9 11.16 6.78 26.53
N ALA A 10 11.24 5.44 26.55
CA ALA A 10 12.50 4.72 26.71
C ALA A 10 13.47 4.98 25.54
N ALA A 11 12.97 5.00 24.28
CA ALA A 11 13.80 5.28 23.11
C ALA A 11 14.30 6.73 23.11
N LYS A 12 13.45 7.70 23.49
CA LYS A 12 13.74 9.12 23.53
C LYS A 12 14.74 9.48 24.62
N ASP A 13 14.59 8.93 25.83
CA ASP A 13 15.39 9.26 26.99
C ASP A 13 16.76 8.53 27.02
N ALA A 14 16.75 7.25 26.65
CA ALA A 14 17.95 6.41 26.70
C ALA A 14 18.70 6.31 25.37
N GLY A 15 18.11 6.80 24.25
CA GLY A 15 18.62 6.60 22.90
C GLY A 15 18.61 5.14 22.48
N VAL A 16 17.96 4.25 23.26
CA VAL A 16 17.82 2.82 22.99
C VAL A 16 16.35 2.43 23.10
N GLN A 17 15.84 1.83 22.04
CA GLN A 17 14.46 1.38 21.95
C GLN A 17 14.30 0.01 22.63
N ARG A 18 13.32 -0.11 23.52
CA ARG A 18 13.02 -1.38 24.22
C ARG A 18 12.25 -2.35 23.35
N TYR A 19 11.29 -1.85 22.56
CA TYR A 19 10.43 -2.64 21.69
C TYR A 19 10.52 -2.10 20.30
N ALA A 20 10.48 -3.00 19.31
CA ALA A 20 10.42 -2.58 17.92
C ALA A 20 9.08 -1.90 17.61
N TRP A 21 9.12 -0.83 16.83
CA TRP A 21 7.92 -0.17 16.35
C TRP A 21 7.29 -1.01 15.24
N PRO A 22 5.98 -1.29 15.30
CA PRO A 22 5.34 -2.09 14.26
C PRO A 22 5.11 -1.29 12.97
N LEU A 23 5.31 -1.98 11.86
CA LEU A 23 4.90 -1.54 10.52
C LEU A 23 3.95 -2.61 9.98
N GLY A 24 2.73 -2.20 9.62
CA GLY A 24 1.72 -3.11 9.10
C GLY A 24 1.54 -3.02 7.60
N SER A 25 1.19 -4.16 6.99
CA SER A 25 0.84 -4.28 5.59
C SER A 25 -0.17 -5.40 5.39
N SER A 26 -1.10 -5.22 4.44
CA SER A 26 -2.01 -6.28 4.01
C SER A 26 -1.40 -7.17 2.92
N SER A 27 -0.29 -6.76 2.33
CA SER A 27 0.33 -7.44 1.20
C SER A 27 1.02 -8.73 1.61
N PRO A 28 1.06 -9.74 0.70
CA PRO A 28 1.81 -10.96 0.96
C PRO A 28 3.31 -10.71 1.00
N GLU A 29 4.03 -11.69 1.53
CA GLU A 29 5.49 -11.78 1.39
C GLU A 29 5.86 -11.94 -0.09
N ASP A 30 7.12 -11.78 -0.43
CA ASP A 30 7.63 -11.87 -1.80
C ASP A 30 6.93 -10.91 -2.76
N THR A 31 6.77 -9.66 -2.33
CA THR A 31 6.24 -8.56 -3.14
C THR A 31 7.11 -7.33 -2.99
N VAL A 32 7.02 -6.41 -3.93
CA VAL A 32 7.70 -5.10 -3.82
C VAL A 32 7.25 -4.35 -2.57
N THR A 33 5.98 -4.48 -2.20
CA THR A 33 5.46 -3.88 -0.96
C THR A 33 6.25 -4.35 0.26
N GLN A 34 6.49 -5.65 0.37
CA GLN A 34 7.26 -6.22 1.46
C GLN A 34 8.73 -5.81 1.39
N ILE A 35 9.31 -5.81 0.19
CA ILE A 35 10.69 -5.35 -0.04
C ILE A 35 10.87 -3.90 0.41
N TYR A 36 9.91 -3.04 0.09
CA TYR A 36 9.90 -1.64 0.50
C TYR A 36 9.91 -1.52 2.03
N ALA A 37 9.01 -2.23 2.68
CA ALA A 37 8.87 -2.22 4.13
C ALA A 37 10.13 -2.72 4.83
N GLU A 38 10.68 -3.84 4.38
CA GLU A 38 11.88 -4.45 4.97
C GLU A 38 13.12 -3.58 4.77
N LYS A 39 13.29 -3.01 3.57
CA LYS A 39 14.41 -2.11 3.30
C LYS A 39 14.33 -0.86 4.18
N PHE A 40 13.14 -0.33 4.37
CA PHE A 40 12.93 0.79 5.29
C PHE A 40 13.34 0.43 6.71
N ALA A 41 12.88 -0.71 7.22
CA ALA A 41 13.23 -1.19 8.55
C ALA A 41 14.75 -1.37 8.72
N ASP A 42 15.40 -1.97 7.73
CA ASP A 42 16.86 -2.20 7.74
C ASP A 42 17.63 -0.88 7.74
N GLU A 43 17.19 0.10 6.96
CA GLU A 43 17.86 1.40 6.89
C GLU A 43 17.68 2.21 8.18
N VAL A 44 16.52 2.12 8.82
CA VAL A 44 16.31 2.75 10.13
C VAL A 44 17.26 2.15 11.17
N ASP A 45 17.43 0.84 11.20
CA ASP A 45 18.39 0.16 12.06
C ASP A 45 19.81 0.63 11.77
N ARG A 46 20.21 0.61 10.50
CA ARG A 46 21.57 1.00 10.09
C ARG A 46 21.89 2.46 10.43
N LEU A 47 21.01 3.37 10.07
CA LEU A 47 21.23 4.81 10.28
C LEU A 47 21.21 5.21 11.76
N SER A 48 20.54 4.44 12.60
CA SER A 48 20.47 4.67 14.05
C SER A 48 21.50 3.88 14.85
N ASP A 49 22.40 3.15 14.20
CA ASP A 49 23.34 2.24 14.86
C ASP A 49 22.63 1.25 15.80
N GLY A 50 21.49 0.72 15.36
CA GLY A 50 20.70 -0.25 16.10
C GLY A 50 19.84 0.32 17.23
N LYS A 51 19.79 1.64 17.38
CA LYS A 51 19.01 2.27 18.45
C LYS A 51 17.52 2.37 18.13
N MET A 52 17.17 2.34 16.86
CA MET A 52 15.79 2.38 16.38
C MET A 52 15.51 1.09 15.62
N LYS A 53 14.43 0.42 15.97
CA LYS A 53 14.05 -0.89 15.40
C LYS A 53 12.60 -0.84 14.93
N ILE A 54 12.36 -1.39 13.74
CA ILE A 54 11.02 -1.56 13.17
C ILE A 54 10.81 -3.05 12.89
N SER A 55 9.66 -3.58 13.31
CA SER A 55 9.23 -4.93 12.96
C SER A 55 8.15 -4.86 11.89
N VAL A 56 8.32 -5.64 10.83
CA VAL A 56 7.41 -5.65 9.68
C VAL A 56 6.43 -6.81 9.80
N TYR A 57 5.14 -6.53 9.65
CA TYR A 57 4.05 -7.49 9.75
C TYR A 57 3.23 -7.50 8.45
N PRO A 58 3.53 -8.41 7.51
CA PRO A 58 2.75 -8.56 6.27
C PRO A 58 1.45 -9.33 6.48
N ASN A 59 0.75 -9.62 5.39
CA ASN A 59 -0.40 -10.55 5.34
C ASN A 59 -1.59 -10.16 6.23
N SER A 60 -1.80 -8.88 6.48
CA SER A 60 -2.89 -8.39 7.33
C SER A 60 -2.85 -8.90 8.78
N VAL A 61 -1.67 -9.29 9.26
CA VAL A 61 -1.51 -9.78 10.64
C VAL A 61 -1.96 -8.72 11.66
N LEU A 62 -1.71 -7.44 11.37
CA LEU A 62 -2.14 -6.33 12.24
C LEU A 62 -3.47 -5.70 11.79
N GLY A 63 -4.09 -6.22 10.74
CA GLY A 63 -5.35 -5.74 10.19
C GLY A 63 -5.27 -5.50 8.69
N GLY A 64 -6.43 -5.32 8.05
CA GLY A 64 -6.52 -4.94 6.65
C GLY A 64 -6.19 -3.46 6.44
N ASP A 65 -6.22 -3.00 5.21
CA ASP A 65 -5.80 -1.64 4.86
C ASP A 65 -6.54 -0.55 5.64
N ARG A 66 -7.84 -0.72 5.81
CA ARG A 66 -8.67 0.24 6.55
C ARG A 66 -8.30 0.32 8.02
N GLU A 67 -8.20 -0.84 8.67
CA GLU A 67 -7.84 -0.94 10.09
C GLU A 67 -6.43 -0.39 10.33
N LEU A 68 -5.51 -0.63 9.40
CA LEU A 68 -4.16 -0.09 9.49
C LEU A 68 -4.15 1.44 9.42
N LEU A 69 -4.98 2.04 8.55
CA LEU A 69 -5.10 3.50 8.48
C LEU A 69 -5.66 4.09 9.77
N GLU A 70 -6.68 3.48 10.34
CA GLU A 70 -7.27 3.91 11.61
C GLU A 70 -6.23 3.83 12.75
N SER A 71 -5.54 2.70 12.87
CA SER A 71 -4.53 2.48 13.91
C SER A 71 -3.30 3.37 13.73
N CYS A 72 -2.92 3.66 12.50
CA CYS A 72 -1.81 4.57 12.19
C CYS A 72 -2.13 6.01 12.60
N LYS A 73 -3.34 6.47 12.31
CA LYS A 73 -3.78 7.81 12.70
C LYS A 73 -3.72 8.00 14.21
N ASP A 74 -4.11 6.98 14.97
CA ASP A 74 -4.10 7.00 16.43
C ASP A 74 -2.68 6.82 17.01
N GLY A 75 -1.71 6.42 16.20
CA GLY A 75 -0.34 6.16 16.63
C GLY A 75 -0.08 4.75 17.18
N ASP A 76 -1.10 3.89 17.22
CA ASP A 76 -0.97 2.53 17.75
C ASP A 76 -0.08 1.65 16.85
N ILE A 77 -0.22 1.81 15.53
CA ILE A 77 0.67 1.21 14.53
C ILE A 77 1.30 2.36 13.77
N PRO A 78 2.53 2.78 14.14
CA PRO A 78 3.09 4.03 13.64
C PRO A 78 3.38 4.05 12.14
N PHE A 79 3.67 2.91 11.52
CA PHE A 79 4.03 2.83 10.10
C PHE A 79 3.13 1.88 9.34
N VAL A 80 2.77 2.27 8.11
CA VAL A 80 1.97 1.46 7.19
C VAL A 80 2.53 1.58 5.78
N VAL A 81 2.63 0.43 5.11
CA VAL A 81 2.91 0.37 3.67
C VAL A 81 1.70 -0.24 2.99
N GLN A 82 1.09 0.49 2.06
CA GLN A 82 -0.12 0.04 1.38
C GLN A 82 -0.34 0.76 0.05
N ASN A 83 -1.22 0.20 -0.79
CA ASN A 83 -1.69 0.87 -2.00
C ASN A 83 -2.45 2.16 -1.65
N THR A 84 -2.42 3.13 -2.54
CA THR A 84 -3.11 4.42 -2.35
C THR A 84 -4.64 4.30 -2.41
N ALA A 85 -5.18 3.27 -3.07
CA ALA A 85 -6.62 3.16 -3.30
C ALA A 85 -7.48 3.12 -2.03
N PRO A 86 -7.14 2.34 -0.98
CA PRO A 86 -7.92 2.35 0.26
C PRO A 86 -7.88 3.67 1.02
N GLN A 87 -6.92 4.54 0.70
CA GLN A 87 -6.73 5.81 1.42
C GLN A 87 -7.78 6.86 1.07
N VAL A 88 -8.49 6.70 -0.04
CA VAL A 88 -9.45 7.69 -0.53
C VAL A 88 -10.61 7.95 0.43
N THR A 89 -11.00 6.96 1.23
CA THR A 89 -12.05 7.11 2.24
C THR A 89 -11.62 7.98 3.43
N PHE A 90 -10.32 8.08 3.66
CA PHE A 90 -9.72 8.88 4.74
C PHE A 90 -9.18 10.21 4.21
N MET A 91 -8.70 10.21 2.98
CA MET A 91 -8.05 11.34 2.32
C MET A 91 -8.54 11.40 0.86
N LYS A 92 -9.68 12.06 0.63
CA LYS A 92 -10.37 12.04 -0.68
C LYS A 92 -9.49 12.46 -1.85
N ASP A 93 -8.52 13.34 -1.63
CA ASP A 93 -7.69 13.87 -2.70
C ASP A 93 -6.61 12.87 -3.18
N THR A 94 -6.43 11.74 -2.48
CA THR A 94 -5.63 10.63 -3.00
C THR A 94 -6.27 9.99 -4.23
N ALA A 95 -7.54 10.29 -4.51
CA ALA A 95 -8.26 9.85 -5.71
C ALA A 95 -7.62 10.32 -7.02
N VAL A 96 -6.68 11.25 -6.98
CA VAL A 96 -5.90 11.66 -8.16
C VAL A 96 -5.23 10.47 -8.86
N PHE A 97 -4.93 9.39 -8.13
CA PHE A 97 -4.33 8.18 -8.68
C PHE A 97 -5.35 7.18 -9.23
N ASP A 98 -6.64 7.42 -9.09
CA ASP A 98 -7.72 6.47 -9.39
C ASP A 98 -8.41 6.73 -10.74
N MET A 99 -7.79 7.53 -11.60
CA MET A 99 -8.29 7.79 -12.95
C MET A 99 -7.73 6.75 -13.92
N PRO A 100 -8.57 5.86 -14.47
CA PRO A 100 -8.09 4.84 -15.41
C PRO A 100 -7.46 5.46 -16.66
N ALA A 101 -6.41 4.82 -17.18
CA ALA A 101 -5.71 5.18 -18.40
C ALA A 101 -5.08 6.61 -18.39
N LEU A 102 -4.86 7.18 -17.21
CA LEU A 102 -4.22 8.50 -17.11
C LEU A 102 -2.73 8.46 -17.47
N PHE A 103 -2.06 7.35 -17.15
CA PHE A 103 -0.63 7.16 -17.39
C PHE A 103 -0.39 6.00 -18.36
N ASP A 104 0.55 6.18 -19.28
CA ASP A 104 0.93 5.15 -20.25
C ASP A 104 2.08 4.27 -19.77
N SER A 105 2.86 4.72 -18.81
CA SER A 105 4.02 3.99 -18.31
C SER A 105 4.28 4.29 -16.82
N ILE A 106 5.04 3.41 -16.18
CA ILE A 106 5.50 3.63 -14.80
C ILE A 106 6.49 4.80 -14.73
N ASP A 107 7.30 5.01 -15.77
CA ASP A 107 8.20 6.17 -15.80
C ASP A 107 7.42 7.49 -15.75
N GLU A 108 6.31 7.57 -16.46
CA GLU A 108 5.40 8.72 -16.40
C GLU A 108 4.81 8.93 -15.00
N VAL A 109 4.41 7.85 -14.35
CA VAL A 109 3.92 7.89 -12.95
C VAL A 109 4.98 8.43 -12.02
N ARG A 110 6.21 7.90 -12.13
CA ARG A 110 7.35 8.31 -11.29
C ARG A 110 7.70 9.77 -11.50
N GLU A 111 7.75 10.22 -12.74
CA GLU A 111 7.99 11.63 -13.07
C GLU A 111 6.96 12.54 -12.41
N HIS A 112 5.70 12.14 -12.44
CA HIS A 112 4.60 12.89 -11.84
C HIS A 112 4.72 12.96 -10.31
N VAL A 113 4.92 11.82 -9.64
CA VAL A 113 5.00 11.79 -8.18
C VAL A 113 6.32 12.34 -7.63
N ASP A 114 7.37 12.41 -8.45
CA ASP A 114 8.64 13.01 -8.06
C ASP A 114 8.66 14.53 -8.26
N ASN A 115 7.66 15.09 -8.91
CA ASN A 115 7.55 16.54 -9.06
C ASN A 115 7.41 17.21 -7.69
N PRO A 116 8.30 18.14 -7.31
CA PRO A 116 8.28 18.74 -5.98
C PRO A 116 6.98 19.46 -5.61
N LYS A 117 6.33 20.10 -6.58
CA LYS A 117 5.05 20.79 -6.36
C LYS A 117 3.94 19.78 -6.06
N PHE A 118 3.89 18.70 -6.81
CA PHE A 118 2.92 17.62 -6.59
C PHE A 118 3.13 16.98 -5.22
N MET A 119 4.37 16.64 -4.87
CA MET A 119 4.68 16.03 -3.58
C MET A 119 4.35 16.94 -2.40
N LYS A 120 4.55 18.26 -2.56
CA LYS A 120 4.16 19.22 -1.54
C LYS A 120 2.65 19.22 -1.31
N LEU A 121 1.87 19.16 -2.39
CA LEU A 121 0.40 19.06 -2.30
C LEU A 121 -0.02 17.77 -1.63
N MET A 122 0.57 16.65 -2.02
CA MET A 122 0.26 15.34 -1.43
C MET A 122 0.65 15.28 0.03
N GLN A 123 1.80 15.84 0.42
CA GLN A 123 2.18 15.91 1.83
C GLN A 123 1.12 16.64 2.65
N GLN A 124 0.58 17.74 2.13
CA GLN A 124 -0.51 18.45 2.81
C GLN A 124 -1.77 17.60 2.95
N VAL A 125 -2.13 16.85 1.91
CA VAL A 125 -3.28 15.92 1.94
C VAL A 125 -3.12 14.90 3.07
N TYR A 126 -1.94 14.29 3.17
CA TYR A 126 -1.66 13.29 4.22
C TYR A 126 -1.62 13.93 5.60
N ASN A 127 -0.99 15.09 5.75
CA ASN A 127 -0.93 15.81 7.03
C ASN A 127 -2.31 16.19 7.53
N ASP A 128 -3.19 16.64 6.65
CA ASP A 128 -4.58 16.96 7.01
C ASP A 128 -5.35 15.71 7.50
N GLY A 129 -4.96 14.54 7.03
CA GLY A 129 -5.53 13.26 7.47
C GLY A 129 -4.93 12.70 8.76
N GLY A 130 -3.84 13.28 9.25
CA GLY A 130 -3.13 12.81 10.45
C GLY A 130 -1.93 11.91 10.18
N TYR A 131 -1.42 11.94 8.96
CA TYR A 131 -0.28 11.14 8.51
C TYR A 131 0.84 12.01 7.97
N GLU A 132 2.06 11.49 7.92
CA GLU A 132 3.12 12.03 7.09
C GLU A 132 3.41 11.04 5.96
N LEU A 133 3.44 11.53 4.73
CA LEU A 133 3.81 10.73 3.57
C LEU A 133 5.34 10.66 3.51
N LEU A 134 5.89 9.45 3.54
CA LEU A 134 7.33 9.23 3.47
C LEU A 134 7.82 8.92 2.05
N GLY A 135 6.95 8.45 1.18
CA GLY A 135 7.29 8.22 -0.22
C GLY A 135 6.33 7.31 -0.94
N TYR A 136 6.48 7.26 -2.27
CA TYR A 136 5.76 6.36 -3.16
C TYR A 136 6.74 5.45 -3.90
N ALA A 137 6.52 4.15 -3.81
CA ALA A 137 7.05 3.16 -4.74
C ALA A 137 5.90 2.68 -5.64
N ASP A 138 6.15 1.69 -6.48
CA ASP A 138 5.17 1.18 -7.42
C ASP A 138 5.38 -0.31 -7.67
N GLN A 139 4.38 -0.95 -8.31
CA GLN A 139 4.35 -2.39 -8.54
C GLN A 139 3.76 -2.71 -9.93
N GLY A 140 3.98 -1.83 -10.90
CA GLY A 140 3.45 -2.00 -12.25
C GLY A 140 1.98 -1.61 -12.34
N PHE A 141 1.33 -2.10 -13.39
CA PHE A 141 -0.10 -1.85 -13.62
C PHE A 141 -0.95 -3.01 -13.12
N ARG A 142 -2.15 -2.69 -12.73
CA ARG A 142 -3.15 -3.68 -12.30
C ARG A 142 -3.79 -4.32 -13.52
N VAL A 143 -4.04 -5.63 -13.43
CA VAL A 143 -4.73 -6.43 -14.45
C VAL A 143 -5.86 -7.21 -13.80
N MET A 144 -6.81 -7.68 -14.60
CA MET A 144 -7.94 -8.48 -14.14
C MET A 144 -7.64 -9.97 -14.24
N THR A 145 -8.06 -10.76 -13.26
CA THR A 145 -8.20 -12.22 -13.43
C THR A 145 -9.66 -12.60 -13.30
N THR A 146 -10.07 -13.66 -14.00
CA THR A 146 -11.46 -14.09 -14.06
C THR A 146 -11.56 -15.55 -14.48
N ASN A 147 -12.74 -16.16 -14.27
CA ASN A 147 -13.04 -17.52 -14.75
C ASN A 147 -13.85 -17.51 -16.05
N LYS A 148 -14.16 -16.32 -16.58
CA LYS A 148 -14.89 -16.18 -17.83
C LYS A 148 -13.98 -15.53 -18.88
N LYS A 149 -13.87 -16.16 -20.07
CA LYS A 149 -13.11 -15.58 -21.16
C LYS A 149 -13.73 -14.24 -21.61
N ILE A 150 -12.90 -13.20 -21.66
CA ILE A 150 -13.32 -11.86 -22.09
C ILE A 150 -12.91 -11.65 -23.54
N GLU A 151 -13.89 -11.56 -24.43
CA GLU A 151 -13.68 -11.28 -25.85
C GLU A 151 -14.33 -9.94 -26.27
N SER A 152 -15.29 -9.45 -25.48
CA SER A 152 -15.98 -8.17 -25.74
C SER A 152 -16.43 -7.54 -24.43
N LEU A 153 -16.91 -6.29 -24.51
CA LEU A 153 -17.44 -5.57 -23.34
C LEU A 153 -18.64 -6.31 -22.71
N ALA A 154 -19.43 -7.03 -23.52
CA ALA A 154 -20.56 -7.80 -23.02
C ALA A 154 -20.15 -8.89 -22.02
N ASP A 155 -18.92 -9.37 -22.10
CA ASP A 155 -18.44 -10.44 -21.24
C ASP A 155 -18.14 -10.00 -19.81
N PHE A 156 -18.05 -8.69 -19.55
CA PHE A 156 -17.93 -8.16 -18.20
C PHE A 156 -19.26 -8.19 -17.44
N LYS A 157 -20.39 -8.28 -18.16
CA LYS A 157 -21.71 -8.15 -17.56
C LYS A 157 -21.96 -9.16 -16.46
N GLY A 158 -22.32 -8.65 -15.28
CA GLY A 158 -22.73 -9.45 -14.13
C GLY A 158 -21.59 -10.18 -13.40
N GLN A 159 -20.35 -10.04 -13.85
CA GLN A 159 -19.23 -10.62 -13.12
C GLN A 159 -19.04 -9.94 -11.77
N LYS A 160 -19.00 -10.73 -10.72
CA LYS A 160 -18.73 -10.24 -9.36
C LYS A 160 -17.24 -10.07 -9.19
N ILE A 161 -16.78 -8.85 -9.44
CA ILE A 161 -15.35 -8.53 -9.29
C ILE A 161 -15.07 -7.91 -7.93
N ARG A 162 -14.10 -8.50 -7.21
CA ARG A 162 -13.61 -7.89 -5.99
C ARG A 162 -12.81 -6.65 -6.32
N THR A 163 -13.05 -5.58 -5.60
CA THR A 163 -12.23 -4.37 -5.61
C THR A 163 -11.74 -4.06 -4.19
N MET A 164 -10.73 -3.22 -4.10
CA MET A 164 -10.43 -2.55 -2.85
C MET A 164 -11.59 -1.62 -2.46
N GLU A 165 -11.62 -1.15 -1.22
CA GLU A 165 -12.62 -0.17 -0.76
C GLU A 165 -12.32 1.20 -1.39
N ASN A 166 -12.79 1.40 -2.61
CA ASN A 166 -12.56 2.61 -3.39
C ASN A 166 -13.72 2.81 -4.36
N SER A 167 -14.46 3.90 -4.17
CA SER A 167 -15.64 4.19 -4.96
C SER A 167 -15.34 4.45 -6.45
N TYR A 168 -14.16 4.97 -6.77
CA TYR A 168 -13.74 5.21 -8.15
C TYR A 168 -13.43 3.91 -8.87
N HIS A 169 -12.77 2.97 -8.22
CA HIS A 169 -12.53 1.63 -8.76
C HIS A 169 -13.85 0.91 -8.99
N MET A 170 -14.78 0.99 -8.04
CA MET A 170 -16.11 0.41 -8.18
C MET A 170 -16.88 1.01 -9.35
N ALA A 171 -16.84 2.33 -9.51
CA ALA A 171 -17.51 3.02 -10.62
C ALA A 171 -16.94 2.58 -11.97
N TYR A 172 -15.63 2.39 -12.08
CA TYR A 172 -14.99 1.91 -13.31
C TYR A 172 -15.52 0.55 -13.73
N TRP A 173 -15.51 -0.43 -12.83
CA TRP A 173 -15.99 -1.78 -13.14
C TRP A 173 -17.48 -1.82 -13.39
N LYS A 174 -18.25 -1.03 -12.68
CA LYS A 174 -19.69 -0.90 -12.89
C LYS A 174 -19.98 -0.33 -14.27
N ALA A 175 -19.21 0.64 -14.73
CA ALA A 175 -19.34 1.21 -16.08
C ALA A 175 -19.09 0.18 -17.18
N LEU A 176 -18.26 -0.84 -16.93
CA LEU A 176 -18.02 -1.95 -17.84
C LEU A 176 -19.12 -3.03 -17.77
N GLY A 177 -20.08 -2.89 -16.85
CA GLY A 177 -21.18 -3.84 -16.68
C GLY A 177 -20.94 -4.91 -15.61
N ALA A 178 -19.79 -4.91 -14.96
CA ALA A 178 -19.50 -5.84 -13.87
C ALA A 178 -20.21 -5.43 -12.57
N SER A 179 -20.23 -6.34 -11.60
CA SER A 179 -20.78 -6.10 -10.26
C SER A 179 -19.63 -6.02 -9.27
N PRO A 180 -19.10 -4.82 -9.00
CA PRO A 180 -17.99 -4.67 -8.07
C PRO A 180 -18.40 -4.97 -6.64
N THR A 181 -17.56 -5.73 -5.93
CA THR A 181 -17.77 -6.10 -4.53
C THR A 181 -16.51 -5.70 -3.75
N PRO A 182 -16.59 -4.66 -2.90
CA PRO A 182 -15.44 -4.30 -2.08
C PRO A 182 -15.19 -5.37 -1.02
N MET A 183 -13.92 -5.73 -0.85
CA MET A 183 -13.55 -6.81 0.05
C MET A 183 -12.09 -6.63 0.47
N THR A 184 -11.80 -6.86 1.75
CA THR A 184 -10.42 -6.84 2.24
C THR A 184 -9.58 -7.91 1.55
N PHE A 185 -8.31 -7.63 1.29
CA PHE A 185 -7.45 -8.50 0.50
C PHE A 185 -7.33 -9.92 1.08
N SER A 186 -7.27 -10.05 2.40
CA SER A 186 -7.12 -11.36 3.05
C SER A 186 -8.27 -12.34 2.77
N GLU A 187 -9.41 -11.86 2.31
CA GLU A 187 -10.59 -12.68 2.00
C GLU A 187 -10.70 -13.06 0.52
N VAL A 188 -9.82 -12.51 -0.35
CA VAL A 188 -9.97 -12.66 -1.80
C VAL A 188 -9.79 -14.11 -2.26
N TYR A 189 -8.73 -14.78 -1.83
CA TYR A 189 -8.48 -16.17 -2.25
C TYR A 189 -9.65 -17.09 -1.91
N ILE A 190 -10.15 -17.03 -0.69
CA ILE A 190 -11.30 -17.82 -0.23
C ILE A 190 -12.56 -17.43 -1.00
N GLY A 191 -12.77 -16.14 -1.26
CA GLY A 191 -13.90 -15.67 -2.05
C GLY A 191 -13.92 -16.24 -3.47
N LEU A 192 -12.77 -16.29 -4.12
CA LEU A 192 -12.60 -16.90 -5.43
C LEU A 192 -12.83 -18.42 -5.36
N GLN A 193 -12.27 -19.07 -4.36
CA GLN A 193 -12.39 -20.53 -4.18
C GLN A 193 -13.84 -20.95 -3.94
N GLN A 194 -14.58 -20.20 -3.14
CA GLN A 194 -15.97 -20.49 -2.80
C GLN A 194 -16.97 -19.94 -3.83
N GLY A 195 -16.51 -19.16 -4.79
CA GLY A 195 -17.38 -18.59 -5.82
C GLY A 195 -18.25 -17.42 -5.36
N THR A 196 -17.95 -16.79 -4.22
CA THR A 196 -18.64 -15.58 -3.77
C THR A 196 -18.25 -14.37 -4.63
N ILE A 197 -17.09 -14.44 -5.26
CA ILE A 197 -16.63 -13.51 -6.30
C ILE A 197 -16.14 -14.33 -7.50
N ASP A 198 -16.24 -13.76 -8.69
CA ASP A 198 -15.85 -14.43 -9.95
C ASP A 198 -14.49 -13.97 -10.46
N ALA A 199 -14.09 -12.78 -10.05
CA ALA A 199 -12.93 -12.07 -10.59
C ALA A 199 -12.32 -11.15 -9.53
N GLN A 200 -11.08 -10.72 -9.79
CA GLN A 200 -10.37 -9.70 -9.02
C GLN A 200 -9.41 -8.94 -9.94
N GLU A 201 -8.76 -7.90 -9.44
CA GLU A 201 -7.76 -7.14 -10.17
C GLU A 201 -6.61 -6.76 -9.23
N ASN A 202 -5.40 -6.97 -9.70
CA ASN A 202 -4.15 -6.73 -8.97
C ASN A 202 -2.98 -6.71 -9.95
N PRO A 203 -1.79 -6.26 -9.53
CA PRO A 203 -0.57 -6.49 -10.29
C PRO A 203 -0.24 -7.99 -10.40
N TYR A 204 0.47 -8.39 -11.45
CA TYR A 204 0.88 -9.78 -11.65
C TYR A 204 1.61 -10.36 -10.43
N GLU A 205 2.48 -9.60 -9.81
CA GLU A 205 3.24 -10.07 -8.65
C GLU A 205 2.34 -10.52 -7.51
N VAL A 206 1.27 -9.78 -7.22
CA VAL A 206 0.31 -10.14 -6.18
C VAL A 206 -0.47 -11.40 -6.56
N ILE A 207 -0.86 -11.51 -7.83
CA ILE A 207 -1.55 -12.70 -8.35
C ILE A 207 -0.69 -13.95 -8.13
N VAL A 208 0.61 -13.86 -8.41
CA VAL A 208 1.55 -14.96 -8.24
C VAL A 208 1.82 -15.23 -6.75
N SER A 209 2.16 -14.21 -5.99
CA SER A 209 2.56 -14.35 -4.58
C SER A 209 1.44 -14.90 -3.69
N ASN A 210 0.20 -14.52 -3.97
CA ASN A 210 -0.97 -15.01 -3.23
C ASN A 210 -1.67 -16.17 -3.93
N LYS A 211 -1.07 -16.73 -4.96
CA LYS A 211 -1.54 -17.91 -5.70
C LYS A 211 -2.97 -17.77 -6.22
N LEU A 212 -3.38 -16.55 -6.57
CA LEU A 212 -4.73 -16.31 -7.08
C LEU A 212 -5.00 -17.04 -8.39
N TYR A 213 -3.95 -17.33 -9.16
CA TYR A 213 -4.02 -18.12 -10.40
C TYR A 213 -4.57 -19.53 -10.18
N GLU A 214 -4.49 -20.09 -8.96
CA GLU A 214 -5.06 -21.40 -8.67
C GLU A 214 -6.59 -21.40 -8.79
N GLN A 215 -7.22 -20.23 -8.64
CA GLN A 215 -8.67 -20.07 -8.64
C GLN A 215 -9.18 -19.28 -9.84
N GLN A 216 -8.33 -18.94 -10.80
CA GLN A 216 -8.67 -18.08 -11.95
C GLN A 216 -8.12 -18.68 -13.24
N ASP A 217 -8.97 -18.82 -14.25
CA ASP A 217 -8.62 -19.43 -15.53
C ASP A 217 -7.99 -18.46 -16.52
N TYR A 218 -8.29 -17.16 -16.41
CA TYR A 218 -7.88 -16.15 -17.39
C TYR A 218 -7.29 -14.92 -16.73
N VAL A 219 -6.29 -14.35 -17.40
CA VAL A 219 -5.79 -12.99 -17.13
C VAL A 219 -6.23 -12.08 -18.27
N VAL A 220 -6.77 -10.93 -17.94
CA VAL A 220 -7.11 -9.88 -18.91
C VAL A 220 -6.20 -8.69 -18.65
N GLU A 221 -5.34 -8.40 -19.62
CA GLU A 221 -4.35 -7.31 -19.51
C GLU A 221 -4.99 -5.94 -19.70
N THR A 222 -5.82 -5.56 -18.75
CA THR A 222 -6.53 -4.28 -18.78
C THR A 222 -5.60 -3.09 -18.55
N ASN A 223 -4.53 -3.29 -17.77
CA ASN A 223 -3.58 -2.23 -17.41
C ASN A 223 -4.28 -0.92 -17.05
N HIS A 224 -5.37 -1.04 -16.30
CA HIS A 224 -6.31 0.05 -16.08
C HIS A 224 -5.80 1.12 -15.12
N LEU A 225 -4.95 0.75 -14.16
CA LEU A 225 -4.39 1.66 -13.15
C LEU A 225 -2.96 1.26 -12.78
N PRO A 226 -2.07 2.23 -12.55
CA PRO A 226 -0.80 1.93 -11.90
C PRO A 226 -1.05 1.53 -10.44
N HIS A 227 -0.21 0.65 -9.91
CA HIS A 227 -0.26 0.26 -8.51
C HIS A 227 0.80 1.04 -7.73
N LEU A 228 0.40 2.15 -7.13
CA LEU A 228 1.27 2.94 -6.27
C LEU A 228 1.25 2.39 -4.84
N ILE A 229 2.42 2.37 -4.24
CA ILE A 229 2.63 1.92 -2.86
C ILE A 229 3.08 3.12 -2.05
N SER A 230 2.33 3.47 -1.02
CA SER A 230 2.70 4.54 -0.10
C SER A 230 3.33 3.98 1.16
N LEU A 231 4.39 4.62 1.62
CA LEU A 231 4.92 4.44 2.97
C LEU A 231 4.50 5.67 3.77
N ILE A 232 3.75 5.43 4.82
CA ILE A 232 3.23 6.50 5.69
C ILE A 232 3.59 6.26 7.15
N VAL A 233 3.66 7.34 7.90
CA VAL A 233 3.86 7.31 9.35
C VAL A 233 2.79 8.16 10.02
N SER A 234 2.41 7.79 11.23
CA SER A 234 1.52 8.60 12.08
C SER A 234 2.16 9.96 12.34
N GLU A 235 1.45 11.05 12.06
CA GLU A 235 1.91 12.41 12.39
C GLU A 235 2.11 12.58 13.88
N GLU A 236 1.17 12.06 14.68
CA GLU A 236 1.26 12.10 16.13
C GLU A 236 2.49 11.35 16.66
N PHE A 237 2.77 10.17 16.10
CA PHE A 237 3.97 9.42 16.44
C PHE A 237 5.24 10.20 16.12
N MET A 238 5.32 10.79 14.92
CA MET A 238 6.50 11.57 14.50
C MET A 238 6.75 12.76 15.42
N LYS A 239 5.72 13.45 15.86
CA LYS A 239 5.84 14.58 16.79
C LYS A 239 6.46 14.18 18.14
N GLY A 240 6.31 12.93 18.54
CA GLY A 240 6.90 12.40 19.77
C GLY A 240 8.37 12.04 19.66
N LEU A 241 8.94 12.06 18.46
CA LEU A 241 10.34 11.71 18.22
C LEU A 241 11.24 12.96 18.26
N THR A 242 12.54 12.73 18.51
CA THR A 242 13.54 13.78 18.40
C THR A 242 13.74 14.17 16.93
N ASP A 243 14.31 15.35 16.68
CA ASP A 243 14.63 15.79 15.33
C ASP A 243 15.57 14.82 14.62
N GLU A 244 16.54 14.28 15.34
CA GLU A 244 17.48 13.27 14.80
C GLU A 244 16.74 11.98 14.40
N GLN A 245 15.84 11.49 15.25
CA GLN A 245 15.05 10.31 14.94
C GLN A 245 14.15 10.54 13.72
N GLN A 246 13.51 11.69 13.63
CA GLN A 246 12.69 12.05 12.47
C GLN A 246 13.52 12.09 11.19
N GLN A 247 14.71 12.65 11.25
CA GLN A 247 15.61 12.72 10.09
C GLN A 247 16.04 11.33 9.63
N ILE A 248 16.35 10.44 10.56
CA ILE A 248 16.69 9.05 10.25
C ILE A 248 15.54 8.36 9.52
N ILE A 249 14.30 8.53 10.00
CA ILE A 249 13.12 7.95 9.37
C ILE A 249 12.95 8.45 7.94
N ARG A 250 13.06 9.76 7.72
CA ARG A 250 12.91 10.36 6.39
C ARG A 250 14.01 9.92 5.42
N GLU A 251 15.24 9.86 5.88
CA GLU A 251 16.38 9.41 5.08
C GLU A 251 16.26 7.92 4.73
N ALA A 252 15.91 7.08 5.71
CA ALA A 252 15.67 5.66 5.50
C ALA A 252 14.56 5.41 4.48
N ALA A 253 13.49 6.19 4.55
CA ALA A 253 12.36 6.09 3.62
C ALA A 253 12.78 6.45 2.19
N GLU A 254 13.61 7.46 1.99
CA GLU A 254 14.10 7.84 0.66
C GLU A 254 14.95 6.72 0.04
N THR A 255 15.86 6.16 0.79
CA THR A 255 16.69 5.03 0.35
C THR A 255 15.82 3.81 0.02
N ALA A 256 14.85 3.50 0.87
CA ALA A 256 13.95 2.38 0.66
C ALA A 256 13.08 2.56 -0.59
N LYS A 257 12.60 3.77 -0.84
CA LYS A 257 11.83 4.11 -2.05
C LYS A 257 12.63 3.82 -3.31
N GLN A 258 13.85 4.30 -3.39
CA GLN A 258 14.70 4.08 -4.56
C GLN A 258 14.98 2.59 -4.78
N TYR A 259 15.30 1.88 -3.70
CA TYR A 259 15.53 0.44 -3.75
C TYR A 259 14.29 -0.32 -4.21
N ALA A 260 13.12 0.01 -3.67
CA ALA A 260 11.86 -0.63 -4.05
C ALA A 260 11.53 -0.42 -5.53
N ARG A 261 11.77 0.79 -6.07
CA ARG A 261 11.56 1.07 -7.49
C ARG A 261 12.50 0.27 -8.37
N GLU A 262 13.77 0.13 -7.99
CA GLU A 262 14.75 -0.71 -8.70
C GLU A 262 14.32 -2.17 -8.71
N GLN A 263 13.88 -2.69 -7.57
CA GLN A 263 13.38 -4.05 -7.45
C GLN A 263 12.09 -4.26 -8.25
N SER A 264 11.21 -3.30 -8.27
CA SER A 264 10.01 -3.34 -9.10
C SER A 264 10.36 -3.51 -10.58
N ASP A 265 11.33 -2.73 -11.07
CA ASP A 265 11.78 -2.81 -12.45
C ASP A 265 12.36 -4.18 -12.81
N GLU A 266 13.08 -4.80 -11.88
CA GLU A 266 13.67 -6.14 -12.08
C GLU A 266 12.64 -7.27 -12.04
N ARG A 267 11.54 -7.09 -11.29
CA ARG A 267 10.53 -8.13 -11.05
C ARG A 267 9.37 -8.10 -12.05
N ILE A 268 9.25 -7.04 -12.83
CA ILE A 268 8.14 -6.85 -13.79
C ILE A 268 8.58 -7.14 -15.25
#